data_f3564275cf3fe051b567e682e7a605e4
#
_entry.id   f3564275cf3fe051b567e682e7a605e4
#
_cell.length_a   1.000
_cell.length_b   1.000
_cell.length_c   1.000
_cell.angle_alpha   90.00
_cell.angle_beta   90.00
_cell.angle_gamma   90.00
#
_symmetry.space_group_name_H-M   'P 1'
#
loop_
_entity.id
_entity.type
_entity.pdbx_description
1 polymer ?
#
loop_
_entity_poly.entity_id
_entity_poly.type
_entity_poly.pdbx_seq_one_letter_code
_entity_poly.pdbx_strand_id
1 'polypeptide(L)'
;MEVSTEPLHIKTNEIIAEKGDGQWYEPLFTDGRNNAGLICDKPGATNDDHYHPDFDEFWIVLKGELEFEIGDYPKVKASKGDMVMCPQGERHLIRTVGTESSVRLHLSKIDSNHDHKKPRS
;
A
#
# COMPACT_ATOMS: atom_id res chain seq x y z
N MET A 1 8.80 -0.34 19.91
CA MET A 1 9.33 -1.26 18.92
C MET A 1 10.76 -0.87 18.58
N GLU A 2 11.58 -1.83 18.56
CA GLU A 2 12.95 -1.59 18.17
C GLU A 2 13.03 -1.32 16.67
N VAL A 3 13.67 -0.22 16.31
CA VAL A 3 13.90 0.07 14.91
C VAL A 3 15.08 -0.79 14.46
N SER A 4 14.82 -1.66 13.49
CA SER A 4 15.90 -2.44 12.94
C SER A 4 16.70 -1.58 11.99
N THR A 5 17.93 -1.29 12.34
CA THR A 5 18.86 -0.60 11.46
C THR A 5 19.72 -1.59 10.68
N GLU A 6 19.58 -2.88 11.02
CA GLU A 6 20.34 -3.93 10.39
C GLU A 6 19.39 -5.07 9.99
N PRO A 7 19.40 -5.47 8.74
CA PRO A 7 20.14 -4.82 7.67
C PRO A 7 19.40 -3.56 7.18
N LEU A 8 20.13 -2.65 6.60
CA LEU A 8 19.56 -1.48 5.92
C LEU A 8 19.09 -1.84 4.50
N HIS A 9 18.91 -3.10 4.27
CA HIS A 9 18.67 -3.64 2.94
C HIS A 9 17.73 -4.85 3.05
N ILE A 10 16.60 -4.77 2.38
CA ILE A 10 15.61 -5.84 2.37
C ILE A 10 15.39 -6.28 0.92
N LYS A 11 15.41 -7.59 0.71
CA LYS A 11 15.17 -8.19 -0.60
C LYS A 11 13.68 -8.52 -0.69
N THR A 12 12.90 -7.61 -1.22
CA THR A 12 11.45 -7.75 -1.27
C THR A 12 11.02 -8.97 -2.09
N ASN A 13 11.74 -9.28 -3.17
CA ASN A 13 11.39 -10.44 -4.00
C ASN A 13 11.50 -11.76 -3.23
N GLU A 14 12.43 -11.84 -2.28
CA GLU A 14 12.56 -13.06 -1.47
C GLU A 14 11.41 -13.21 -0.49
N ILE A 15 10.95 -12.09 0.08
CA ILE A 15 9.79 -12.10 0.95
C ILE A 15 8.54 -12.54 0.18
N ILE A 16 8.35 -11.97 -1.00
CA ILE A 16 7.20 -12.30 -1.84
C ILE A 16 7.20 -13.78 -2.21
N ALA A 17 8.36 -14.31 -2.57
CA ALA A 17 8.49 -15.73 -2.93
C ALA A 17 8.22 -16.64 -1.74
N GLU A 18 8.71 -16.27 -0.55
CA GLU A 18 8.54 -17.09 0.65
C GLU A 18 7.10 -17.09 1.13
N LYS A 19 6.45 -15.92 1.16
CA LYS A 19 5.09 -15.82 1.66
C LYS A 19 4.04 -16.29 0.67
N GLY A 20 4.32 -16.19 -0.62
CA GLY A 20 3.43 -16.68 -1.65
C GLY A 20 2.16 -15.88 -1.80
N ASP A 21 1.14 -16.54 -2.33
CA ASP A 21 -0.17 -15.91 -2.57
C ASP A 21 -0.98 -15.84 -1.28
N GLY A 22 -2.02 -15.03 -1.31
CA GLY A 22 -2.94 -14.91 -0.19
C GLY A 22 -3.14 -13.47 0.23
N GLN A 23 -3.38 -13.29 1.52
CA GLN A 23 -3.49 -11.95 2.10
C GLN A 23 -2.56 -11.87 3.28
N TRP A 24 -1.58 -11.00 3.18
CA TRP A 24 -0.62 -10.80 4.25
C TRP A 24 -0.04 -9.39 4.18
N TYR A 25 0.51 -8.96 5.29
CA TYR A 25 1.23 -7.70 5.42
C TYR A 25 2.59 -7.98 6.06
N GLU A 26 3.64 -7.42 5.45
CA GLU A 26 4.98 -7.53 5.98
C GLU A 26 5.56 -6.14 6.20
N PRO A 27 5.73 -5.72 7.46
CA PRO A 27 6.40 -4.45 7.71
C PRO A 27 7.87 -4.56 7.31
N LEU A 28 8.39 -3.53 6.68
CA LEU A 28 9.78 -3.50 6.22
C LEU A 28 10.62 -2.56 7.08
N PHE A 29 10.38 -1.26 6.96
CA PHE A 29 11.14 -0.27 7.69
C PHE A 29 10.21 0.72 8.37
N THR A 30 10.63 1.16 9.56
CA THR A 30 10.04 2.32 10.20
C THR A 30 11.16 3.07 10.91
N ASP A 31 11.15 4.39 10.79
CA ASP A 31 12.21 5.22 11.39
C ASP A 31 11.64 6.23 12.40
N GLY A 32 10.42 5.99 12.88
CA GLY A 32 9.74 6.91 13.78
C GLY A 32 8.95 8.00 13.08
N ARG A 33 9.12 8.15 11.77
CA ARG A 33 8.36 9.11 10.96
C ARG A 33 7.73 8.48 9.73
N ASN A 34 8.43 7.53 9.13
CA ASN A 34 8.00 6.90 7.90
C ASN A 34 7.81 5.40 8.10
N ASN A 35 6.86 4.86 7.37
CA ASN A 35 6.59 3.43 7.34
C ASN A 35 6.69 2.92 5.91
N ALA A 36 7.29 1.75 5.76
CA ALA A 36 7.28 1.01 4.51
C ALA A 36 6.87 -0.42 4.79
N GLY A 37 6.04 -0.99 3.94
CA GLY A 37 5.60 -2.37 4.09
C GLY A 37 5.11 -2.95 2.78
N LEU A 38 4.99 -4.27 2.77
CA LEU A 38 4.43 -5.00 1.64
C LEU A 38 3.02 -5.44 1.99
N ILE A 39 2.11 -5.25 1.06
CA ILE A 39 0.72 -5.68 1.19
C ILE A 39 0.41 -6.64 0.06
N CYS A 40 0.00 -7.85 0.41
CA CYS A 40 -0.44 -8.85 -0.56
C CYS A 40 -1.93 -9.07 -0.39
N ASP A 41 -2.67 -8.97 -1.49
CA ASP A 41 -4.11 -9.18 -1.49
C ASP A 41 -4.51 -10.15 -2.59
N LYS A 42 -5.57 -10.92 -2.32
CA LYS A 42 -6.15 -11.86 -3.28
C LYS A 42 -6.89 -11.12 -4.39
N PRO A 43 -7.07 -11.74 -5.55
CA PRO A 43 -7.92 -11.17 -6.60
C PRO A 43 -9.29 -10.81 -6.06
N GLY A 44 -9.76 -9.62 -6.40
CA GLY A 44 -11.06 -9.11 -5.96
C GLY A 44 -11.06 -8.45 -4.59
N ALA A 45 -9.99 -8.59 -3.81
CA ALA A 45 -9.93 -7.96 -2.50
C ALA A 45 -9.77 -6.44 -2.63
N THR A 46 -10.36 -5.73 -1.68
CA THR A 46 -10.25 -4.27 -1.60
C THR A 46 -9.84 -3.88 -0.19
N ASN A 47 -9.18 -2.73 -0.08
CA ASN A 47 -8.98 -2.10 1.21
C ASN A 47 -10.24 -1.32 1.60
N ASP A 48 -10.29 -0.85 2.84
CA ASP A 48 -11.33 0.07 3.25
C ASP A 48 -11.12 1.42 2.56
N ASP A 49 -12.22 2.02 2.11
CA ASP A 49 -12.20 3.35 1.52
C ASP A 49 -11.95 4.36 2.65
N HIS A 50 -10.76 4.94 2.67
CA HIS A 50 -10.35 5.83 3.74
C HIS A 50 -9.42 6.92 3.21
N TYR A 51 -9.02 7.83 4.08
CA TYR A 51 -8.07 8.89 3.74
C TYR A 51 -7.10 9.13 4.89
N HIS A 52 -5.98 9.75 4.56
CA HIS A 52 -5.00 10.16 5.56
C HIS A 52 -4.91 11.69 5.54
N PRO A 53 -5.32 12.35 6.61
CA PRO A 53 -5.37 13.81 6.61
C PRO A 53 -3.99 14.47 6.70
N ASP A 54 -2.98 13.74 7.14
CA ASP A 54 -1.71 14.33 7.54
C ASP A 54 -0.56 14.10 6.57
N PHE A 55 -0.73 13.26 5.55
CA PHE A 55 0.39 12.93 4.65
C PHE A 55 -0.08 12.38 3.31
N ASP A 56 0.83 12.42 2.34
CA ASP A 56 0.67 11.72 1.07
C ASP A 56 1.08 10.26 1.27
N GLU A 57 0.43 9.36 0.55
CA GLU A 57 0.83 7.96 0.55
C GLU A 57 1.24 7.53 -0.83
N PHE A 58 2.25 6.66 -0.90
CA PHE A 58 2.82 6.19 -2.16
C PHE A 58 2.78 4.68 -2.22
N TRP A 59 2.58 4.15 -3.41
CA TRP A 59 2.66 2.70 -3.65
C TRP A 59 3.46 2.42 -4.89
N ILE A 60 4.19 1.30 -4.84
CA ILE A 60 4.84 0.73 -6.02
C ILE A 60 4.30 -0.68 -6.16
N VAL A 61 3.78 -1.01 -7.35
CA VAL A 61 3.28 -2.35 -7.61
C VAL A 61 4.45 -3.26 -7.91
N LEU A 62 4.56 -4.36 -7.17
CA LEU A 62 5.65 -5.33 -7.32
C LEU A 62 5.19 -6.63 -7.96
N LYS A 63 3.88 -6.92 -7.94
CA LYS A 63 3.33 -8.14 -8.52
C LYS A 63 1.84 -7.94 -8.80
N GLY A 64 1.35 -8.52 -9.88
CA GLY A 64 -0.07 -8.51 -10.20
C GLY A 64 -0.54 -7.17 -10.73
N GLU A 65 -1.84 -6.96 -10.66
CA GLU A 65 -2.48 -5.75 -11.15
C GLU A 65 -3.42 -5.18 -10.10
N LEU A 66 -3.44 -3.86 -10.01
CA LEU A 66 -4.25 -3.13 -9.04
C LEU A 66 -5.01 -2.00 -9.73
N GLU A 67 -6.18 -1.71 -9.20
CA GLU A 67 -6.95 -0.55 -9.61
C GLU A 67 -7.06 0.39 -8.42
N PHE A 68 -6.72 1.65 -8.63
CA PHE A 68 -6.75 2.68 -7.59
C PHE A 68 -7.84 3.69 -7.90
N GLU A 69 -8.70 3.94 -6.91
CA GLU A 69 -9.65 5.04 -6.96
C GLU A 69 -9.18 6.07 -5.94
N ILE A 70 -8.81 7.24 -6.43
CA ILE A 70 -8.22 8.29 -5.59
C ILE A 70 -9.07 9.55 -5.76
N GLY A 71 -9.80 9.93 -4.70
CA GLY A 71 -10.66 11.10 -4.74
C GLY A 71 -11.54 11.13 -5.98
N ASP A 72 -11.53 12.24 -6.68
CA ASP A 72 -12.27 12.42 -7.92
C ASP A 72 -11.38 12.25 -9.17
N TYR A 73 -10.16 11.77 -8.99
CA TYR A 73 -9.27 11.52 -10.12
C TYR A 73 -9.76 10.32 -10.91
N PRO A 74 -9.42 10.24 -12.22
CA PRO A 74 -9.74 9.04 -12.98
C PRO A 74 -9.10 7.81 -12.36
N LYS A 75 -9.78 6.67 -12.47
CA LYS A 75 -9.24 5.42 -11.96
C LYS A 75 -7.91 5.10 -12.63
N VAL A 76 -6.99 4.57 -11.83
CA VAL A 76 -5.67 4.18 -12.29
C VAL A 76 -5.57 2.66 -12.24
N LYS A 77 -5.21 2.05 -13.37
CA LYS A 77 -4.86 0.63 -13.40
C LYS A 77 -3.35 0.54 -13.42
N ALA A 78 -2.78 -0.10 -12.41
CA ALA A 78 -1.35 -0.17 -12.24
C ALA A 78 -0.87 -1.62 -12.23
N SER A 79 0.28 -1.86 -12.82
CA SER A 79 0.91 -3.17 -12.87
C SER A 79 2.36 -3.07 -12.42
N LYS A 80 3.06 -4.21 -12.44
CA LYS A 80 4.42 -4.31 -11.90
C LYS A 80 5.31 -3.17 -12.40
N GLY A 81 5.92 -2.45 -11.46
CA GLY A 81 6.81 -1.34 -11.75
C GLY A 81 6.16 0.01 -11.72
N ASP A 82 4.82 0.08 -11.68
CA ASP A 82 4.12 1.35 -11.65
C ASP A 82 4.09 1.93 -10.25
N MET A 83 4.14 3.25 -10.18
CA MET A 83 4.06 3.97 -8.92
C MET A 83 2.81 4.85 -8.92
N VAL A 84 2.09 4.83 -7.80
CA VAL A 84 0.86 5.60 -7.63
C VAL A 84 0.97 6.39 -6.33
N MET A 85 0.40 7.59 -6.31
CA MET A 85 0.43 8.44 -5.13
C MET A 85 -0.98 8.93 -4.83
N CYS A 86 -1.33 8.90 -3.55
CA CYS A 86 -2.57 9.51 -3.05
C CYS A 86 -2.22 10.77 -2.28
N PRO A 87 -2.67 11.93 -2.75
CA PRO A 87 -2.40 13.18 -2.04
C PRO A 87 -3.05 13.19 -0.66
N GLN A 88 -2.43 13.95 0.23
CA GLN A 88 -2.95 14.20 1.57
C GLN A 88 -4.41 14.64 1.50
N GLY A 89 -5.24 14.02 2.34
CA GLY A 89 -6.65 14.37 2.45
C GLY A 89 -7.58 13.73 1.44
N GLU A 90 -7.05 13.06 0.41
CA GLU A 90 -7.90 12.40 -0.57
C GLU A 90 -8.20 10.97 -0.14
N ARG A 91 -9.40 10.51 -0.46
CA ARG A 91 -9.77 9.13 -0.20
C ARG A 91 -9.17 8.22 -1.25
N HIS A 92 -8.88 7.00 -0.85
CA HIS A 92 -8.41 6.00 -1.78
C HIS A 92 -9.04 4.64 -1.51
N LEU A 93 -9.35 3.94 -2.58
CA LEU A 93 -9.82 2.57 -2.56
C LEU A 93 -8.94 1.80 -3.53
N ILE A 94 -8.41 0.68 -3.08
CA ILE A 94 -7.47 -0.12 -3.86
C ILE A 94 -8.06 -1.51 -4.04
N ARG A 95 -8.12 -1.98 -5.27
CA ARG A 95 -8.65 -3.31 -5.60
C ARG A 95 -7.64 -4.11 -6.36
N THR A 96 -7.45 -5.36 -5.95
CA THR A 96 -6.67 -6.31 -6.74
C THR A 96 -7.51 -6.82 -7.89
N VAL A 97 -7.05 -6.59 -9.11
CA VAL A 97 -7.75 -7.05 -10.32
C VAL A 97 -6.89 -8.12 -10.99
N GLY A 98 -7.45 -8.74 -12.03
CA GLY A 98 -6.74 -9.84 -12.69
C GLY A 98 -6.97 -11.16 -11.98
N THR A 99 -6.07 -12.13 -12.23
CA THR A 99 -6.26 -13.52 -11.79
C THR A 99 -5.26 -13.98 -10.76
N GLU A 100 -4.31 -13.13 -10.38
CA GLU A 100 -3.31 -13.48 -9.37
C GLU A 100 -3.32 -12.49 -8.22
N SER A 101 -2.76 -12.90 -7.09
CA SER A 101 -2.58 -12.00 -5.95
C SER A 101 -1.69 -10.83 -6.35
N SER A 102 -1.96 -9.67 -5.79
CA SER A 102 -1.12 -8.50 -6.01
C SER A 102 -0.21 -8.27 -4.81
N VAL A 103 0.93 -7.65 -5.06
CA VAL A 103 1.81 -7.16 -4.00
C VAL A 103 2.14 -5.72 -4.32
N ARG A 104 1.90 -4.85 -3.33
CA ARG A 104 2.31 -3.45 -3.43
C ARG A 104 3.15 -3.07 -2.22
N LEU A 105 4.14 -2.26 -2.47
CA LEU A 105 4.93 -1.64 -1.40
C LEU A 105 4.29 -0.28 -1.11
N HIS A 106 3.96 -0.04 0.15
CA HIS A 106 3.46 1.27 0.54
C HIS A 106 4.54 2.05 1.27
N LEU A 107 4.53 3.35 1.05
CA LEU A 107 5.35 4.32 1.77
C LEU A 107 4.43 5.38 2.32
N SER A 108 4.43 5.55 3.63
CA SER A 108 3.60 6.54 4.29
C SER A 108 4.33 7.06 5.53
N LYS A 109 3.82 8.13 6.09
CA LYS A 109 4.28 8.57 7.41
C LYS A 109 3.55 7.77 8.46
N ILE A 110 4.08 7.78 9.68
CA ILE A 110 3.38 7.21 10.81
C ILE A 110 2.11 8.01 11.03
N ASP A 111 1.00 7.29 11.06
CA ASP A 111 -0.32 7.89 11.15
C ASP A 111 -0.71 8.05 12.61
N SER A 112 -0.83 9.28 13.06
CA SER A 112 -1.25 9.59 14.42
C SER A 112 -2.76 9.74 14.56
N ASN A 113 -3.49 9.72 13.44
CA ASN A 113 -4.93 9.88 13.42
C ASN A 113 -5.56 8.60 12.88
N HIS A 114 -6.25 7.86 13.75
CA HIS A 114 -6.78 6.54 13.40
C HIS A 114 -8.19 6.57 12.84
N ASP A 115 -8.86 7.70 12.85
CA ASP A 115 -10.20 7.81 12.28
C ASP A 115 -10.10 8.52 10.95
N HIS A 116 -10.00 7.74 9.90
CA HIS A 116 -9.74 8.25 8.57
C HIS A 116 -10.97 8.31 7.69
N LYS A 117 -12.14 8.00 8.22
CA LYS A 117 -13.32 7.96 7.37
C LYS A 117 -13.78 9.36 7.07
N LYS A 118 -13.70 9.70 5.79
CA LYS A 118 -14.15 10.99 5.29
C LYS A 118 -15.54 10.81 4.69
N PRO A 119 -16.54 11.57 5.12
CA PRO A 119 -17.87 11.44 4.55
C PRO A 119 -17.84 11.66 3.04
N ARG A 120 -18.61 10.87 2.33
CA ARG A 120 -18.82 11.12 0.92
C ARG A 120 -19.74 12.30 0.77
N SER A 121 -19.32 13.27 0.04
CA SER A 121 -20.16 14.43 -0.25
C SER A 121 -20.99 14.17 -1.48
#